data_7638b8e95a4484c34f7c6312e83aa8a3
#
_entry.id   7638b8e95a4484c34f7c6312e83aa8a3
#
_cell.length_a   1.000
_cell.length_b   1.000
_cell.length_c   1.000
_cell.angle_alpha   90.00
_cell.angle_beta   90.00
_cell.angle_gamma   90.00
#
_symmetry.space_group_name_H-M   'P 1'
#
loop_
_entity.id
_entity.type
_entity.pdbx_description
1 polymer ?
#
loop_
_entity_poly.entity_id
_entity_poly.type
_entity_poly.pdbx_seq_one_letter_code
_entity_poly.pdbx_strand_id
1 'polypeptide(L)'
;MHSNEENVPTKLQRIAKKASTDKDCQFTSLYHLMNKEILLECFAQLKGKAASGIDNITKDQYGINLDVNLDNLVERLHKMAYRPQPVLRIYIPKAGSQRKRPLGIPTLEDKLVQAGLVRILQAIYEQDFLDDSYGFRPLRSCHDALRALSETVENQPIHYLVEADIKGFFDNVNQKQLMQFISHRIADKRILRLIQRFLKAGIQEDGQHKASETGTPQGGVISPLLANIYLHYTLDLWFEKCIKEKCQGYARLIRYADDYVVCFQIEAEAKHFKEAMETRLKQFNLEVA
;
A
#
# COMPACT_ATOMS: atom_id res chain seq x y z
N MET A 1 29.37 20.68 -21.74
CA MET A 1 29.19 19.35 -21.11
C MET A 1 27.71 19.20 -20.81
N HIS A 2 26.96 18.52 -21.69
CA HIS A 2 25.59 18.14 -21.37
C HIS A 2 25.66 17.03 -20.35
N SER A 3 25.31 17.32 -19.09
CA SER A 3 25.01 16.29 -18.10
C SER A 3 23.80 15.52 -18.64
N ASN A 4 24.00 14.26 -19.02
CA ASN A 4 22.91 13.31 -19.27
C ASN A 4 22.14 13.13 -17.94
N GLU A 5 21.27 14.05 -17.60
CA GLU A 5 20.34 13.85 -16.49
C GLU A 5 19.34 12.78 -16.94
N GLU A 6 19.52 11.56 -16.45
CA GLU A 6 18.58 10.47 -16.65
C GLU A 6 17.21 10.90 -16.13
N ASN A 7 16.16 10.66 -16.91
CA ASN A 7 14.77 10.94 -16.52
C ASN A 7 14.31 10.03 -15.37
N VAL A 8 13.23 10.40 -14.69
CA VAL A 8 12.67 9.66 -13.53
C VAL A 8 12.33 8.20 -13.88
N PRO A 9 11.69 7.86 -15.01
CA PRO A 9 11.44 6.48 -15.39
C PRO A 9 12.69 5.61 -15.43
N THR A 10 13.80 6.10 -16.02
CA THR A 10 15.06 5.37 -16.08
C THR A 10 15.66 5.14 -14.68
N LYS A 11 15.60 6.16 -13.80
CA LYS A 11 16.06 6.03 -12.40
C LYS A 11 15.24 4.98 -11.64
N LEU A 12 13.90 4.98 -11.79
CA LEU A 12 13.02 3.98 -11.16
C LEU A 12 13.29 2.56 -11.69
N GLN A 13 13.55 2.38 -12.98
CA GLN A 13 13.95 1.09 -13.54
C GLN A 13 15.26 0.56 -12.95
N ARG A 14 16.25 1.43 -12.73
CA ARG A 14 17.52 1.05 -12.08
C ARG A 14 17.30 0.64 -10.62
N ILE A 15 16.42 1.34 -9.90
CA ILE A 15 16.02 0.98 -8.54
C ILE A 15 15.35 -0.40 -8.54
N ALA A 16 14.40 -0.64 -9.44
CA ALA A 16 13.73 -1.93 -9.58
C ALA A 16 14.71 -3.06 -9.88
N LYS A 17 15.65 -2.85 -10.82
CA LYS A 17 16.70 -3.81 -11.13
C LYS A 17 17.57 -4.10 -9.91
N LYS A 18 18.00 -3.08 -9.16
CA LYS A 18 18.78 -3.27 -7.92
C LYS A 18 17.96 -4.04 -6.88
N ALA A 19 16.68 -3.70 -6.69
CA ALA A 19 15.81 -4.38 -5.74
C ALA A 19 15.57 -5.86 -6.08
N SER A 20 15.49 -6.19 -7.39
CA SER A 20 15.30 -7.58 -7.82
C SER A 20 16.56 -8.44 -7.65
N THR A 21 17.75 -7.85 -7.85
CA THR A 21 19.02 -8.57 -7.78
C THR A 21 19.60 -8.66 -6.38
N ASP A 22 19.22 -7.75 -5.48
CA ASP A 22 19.74 -7.68 -4.12
C ASP A 22 18.56 -7.47 -3.14
N LYS A 23 18.07 -8.59 -2.61
CA LYS A 23 16.89 -8.62 -1.72
C LYS A 23 17.16 -8.02 -0.33
N ASP A 24 18.42 -7.94 0.07
CA ASP A 24 18.82 -7.37 1.36
C ASP A 24 19.25 -5.90 1.25
N CYS A 25 19.29 -5.35 0.03
CA CYS A 25 19.64 -3.96 -0.21
C CYS A 25 18.68 -3.00 0.48
N GLN A 26 19.23 -2.10 1.29
CA GLN A 26 18.51 -0.96 1.84
C GLN A 26 18.81 0.30 1.02
N PHE A 27 17.75 0.97 0.57
CA PHE A 27 17.85 2.19 -0.23
C PHE A 27 17.98 3.42 0.66
N THR A 28 19.14 4.09 0.59
CA THR A 28 19.51 5.23 1.44
C THR A 28 19.23 6.60 0.82
N SER A 29 19.06 6.66 -0.51
CA SER A 29 18.94 7.92 -1.26
C SER A 29 17.82 7.83 -2.30
N LEU A 30 16.60 8.13 -1.88
CA LEU A 30 15.40 8.09 -2.73
C LEU A 30 14.69 9.45 -2.79
N TYR A 31 14.88 10.28 -1.76
CA TYR A 31 14.11 11.49 -1.58
C TYR A 31 14.32 12.53 -2.70
N HIS A 32 15.48 12.54 -3.33
CA HIS A 32 15.79 13.40 -4.47
C HIS A 32 14.91 13.12 -5.70
N LEU A 33 14.27 11.95 -5.76
CA LEU A 33 13.29 11.60 -6.80
C LEU A 33 11.95 12.31 -6.61
N MET A 34 11.66 12.84 -5.40
CA MET A 34 10.49 13.68 -5.15
C MET A 34 10.74 15.08 -5.72
N ASN A 35 10.83 15.18 -7.01
CA ASN A 35 11.13 16.39 -7.78
C ASN A 35 9.91 16.82 -8.64
N LYS A 36 10.04 17.92 -9.35
CA LYS A 36 9.00 18.50 -10.21
C LYS A 36 8.55 17.52 -11.31
N GLU A 37 9.49 16.80 -11.90
CA GLU A 37 9.23 15.85 -12.98
C GLU A 37 8.25 14.74 -12.54
N ILE A 38 8.54 14.05 -11.42
CA ILE A 38 7.65 13.00 -10.92
C ILE A 38 6.27 13.54 -10.52
N LEU A 39 6.22 14.74 -9.91
CA LEU A 39 4.97 15.36 -9.49
C LEU A 39 4.12 15.81 -10.68
N LEU A 40 4.75 16.31 -11.75
CA LEU A 40 4.07 16.67 -13.00
C LEU A 40 3.43 15.44 -13.66
N GLU A 41 4.17 14.33 -13.75
CA GLU A 41 3.63 13.07 -14.25
C GLU A 41 2.48 12.56 -13.38
N CYS A 42 2.60 12.64 -12.04
CA CYS A 42 1.53 12.28 -11.12
C CYS A 42 0.30 13.17 -11.33
N PHE A 43 0.48 14.49 -11.52
CA PHE A 43 -0.62 15.40 -11.82
C PHE A 43 -1.35 15.02 -13.10
N ALA A 44 -0.63 14.69 -14.18
CA ALA A 44 -1.23 14.25 -15.43
C ALA A 44 -2.12 13.01 -15.25
N GLN A 45 -1.70 12.07 -14.40
CA GLN A 45 -2.41 10.80 -14.15
C GLN A 45 -3.59 10.93 -13.17
N LEU A 46 -3.70 12.01 -12.38
CA LEU A 46 -4.84 12.20 -11.50
C LEU A 46 -6.14 12.38 -12.29
N LYS A 47 -7.21 11.73 -11.80
CA LYS A 47 -8.56 11.88 -12.38
C LYS A 47 -9.06 13.32 -12.21
N GLY A 48 -9.50 13.97 -13.32
CA GLY A 48 -9.94 15.35 -13.31
C GLY A 48 -11.11 15.64 -12.37
N LYS A 49 -12.09 14.74 -12.30
CA LYS A 49 -13.30 14.86 -11.46
C LYS A 49 -13.17 14.20 -10.09
N ALA A 50 -11.93 14.01 -9.57
CA ALA A 50 -11.76 13.46 -8.23
C ALA A 50 -12.20 14.48 -7.16
N ALA A 51 -12.84 13.98 -6.07
CA ALA A 51 -13.25 14.82 -4.96
C ALA A 51 -12.05 15.59 -4.35
N SER A 52 -12.25 16.86 -4.01
CA SER A 52 -11.28 17.69 -3.31
C SER A 52 -11.20 17.33 -1.82
N GLY A 53 -10.04 17.61 -1.20
CA GLY A 53 -9.86 17.45 0.25
C GLY A 53 -10.43 18.62 1.03
N ILE A 54 -9.93 18.81 2.25
CA ILE A 54 -10.39 19.87 3.18
C ILE A 54 -10.16 21.30 2.66
N ASP A 55 -9.24 21.47 1.73
CA ASP A 55 -8.89 22.75 1.08
C ASP A 55 -9.85 23.13 -0.06
N ASN A 56 -10.73 22.22 -0.47
CA ASN A 56 -11.64 22.36 -1.61
C ASN A 56 -10.96 22.66 -2.97
N ILE A 57 -9.64 22.46 -3.08
CA ILE A 57 -8.90 22.73 -4.32
C ILE A 57 -9.11 21.56 -5.29
N THR A 58 -9.66 21.86 -6.47
CA THR A 58 -9.83 20.90 -7.55
C THR A 58 -8.57 20.79 -8.42
N LYS A 59 -8.49 19.73 -9.23
CA LYS A 59 -7.38 19.57 -10.20
C LYS A 59 -7.30 20.73 -11.18
N ASP A 60 -8.44 21.20 -11.68
CA ASP A 60 -8.50 22.28 -12.65
C ASP A 60 -8.01 23.61 -12.05
N GLN A 61 -8.46 23.94 -10.83
CA GLN A 61 -7.99 25.14 -10.11
C GLN A 61 -6.48 25.10 -9.83
N TYR A 62 -5.96 23.98 -9.38
CA TYR A 62 -4.52 23.80 -9.15
C TYR A 62 -3.72 23.92 -10.46
N GLY A 63 -4.29 23.41 -11.56
CA GLY A 63 -3.71 23.41 -12.88
C GLY A 63 -3.54 24.80 -13.50
N ILE A 64 -4.31 25.82 -13.09
CA ILE A 64 -4.20 27.19 -13.60
C ILE A 64 -2.76 27.73 -13.44
N ASN A 65 -2.14 27.48 -12.29
CA ASN A 65 -0.77 27.93 -11.98
C ASN A 65 0.14 26.72 -11.67
N LEU A 66 -0.02 25.62 -12.43
CA LEU A 66 0.60 24.32 -12.16
C LEU A 66 2.10 24.43 -11.90
N ASP A 67 2.81 25.16 -12.76
CA ASP A 67 4.27 25.26 -12.72
C ASP A 67 4.75 25.91 -11.43
N VAL A 68 4.13 27.03 -11.04
CA VAL A 68 4.42 27.75 -9.79
C VAL A 68 4.03 26.92 -8.56
N ASN A 69 2.89 26.26 -8.61
CA ASN A 69 2.40 25.41 -7.51
C ASN A 69 3.33 24.22 -7.27
N LEU A 70 3.80 23.57 -8.36
CA LEU A 70 4.74 22.45 -8.24
C LEU A 70 6.11 22.92 -7.74
N ASP A 71 6.63 24.07 -8.20
CA ASP A 71 7.90 24.61 -7.72
C ASP A 71 7.84 24.89 -6.20
N ASN A 72 6.77 25.53 -5.73
CA ASN A 72 6.54 25.75 -4.30
C ASN A 72 6.44 24.44 -3.52
N LEU A 73 5.71 23.44 -4.05
CA LEU A 73 5.58 22.14 -3.40
C LEU A 73 6.93 21.43 -3.28
N VAL A 74 7.74 21.42 -4.36
CA VAL A 74 9.08 20.82 -4.38
C VAL A 74 9.99 21.54 -3.40
N GLU A 75 9.96 22.87 -3.33
CA GLU A 75 10.75 23.67 -2.37
C GLU A 75 10.40 23.26 -0.93
N ARG A 76 9.11 23.18 -0.58
CA ARG A 76 8.67 22.74 0.76
C ARG A 76 9.07 21.30 1.07
N LEU A 77 9.04 20.40 0.09
CA LEU A 77 9.53 19.04 0.23
C LEU A 77 11.04 19.06 0.52
N HIS A 78 11.86 19.69 -0.31
CA HIS A 78 13.31 19.72 -0.16
C HIS A 78 13.76 20.33 1.17
N LYS A 79 13.09 21.38 1.63
CA LYS A 79 13.31 21.99 2.96
C LYS A 79 12.76 21.17 4.12
N MET A 80 12.15 20.02 3.88
CA MET A 80 11.44 19.21 4.89
C MET A 80 10.34 20.00 5.62
N ALA A 81 9.86 21.08 5.02
CA ALA A 81 8.80 21.94 5.56
C ALA A 81 7.38 21.46 5.20
N TYR A 82 7.26 20.59 4.19
CA TYR A 82 5.96 20.04 3.79
C TYR A 82 5.28 19.29 4.95
N ARG A 83 3.99 19.56 5.15
CA ARG A 83 3.14 18.92 6.15
C ARG A 83 1.85 18.46 5.47
N PRO A 84 1.55 17.15 5.47
CA PRO A 84 0.26 16.65 5.01
C PRO A 84 -0.89 17.26 5.81
N GLN A 85 -2.00 17.52 5.13
CA GLN A 85 -3.22 17.95 5.78
C GLN A 85 -4.04 16.72 6.26
N PRO A 86 -4.93 16.90 7.26
CA PRO A 86 -5.88 15.86 7.63
C PRO A 86 -6.74 15.46 6.44
N VAL A 87 -7.07 14.17 6.31
CA VAL A 87 -7.97 13.70 5.25
C VAL A 87 -9.42 14.05 5.60
N LEU A 88 -10.17 14.53 4.63
CA LEU A 88 -11.60 14.80 4.79
C LEU A 88 -12.36 13.46 4.85
N ARG A 89 -13.00 13.15 5.97
CA ARG A 89 -13.79 11.95 6.16
C ARG A 89 -15.18 12.11 5.54
N ILE A 90 -15.51 11.19 4.65
CA ILE A 90 -16.87 11.02 4.13
C ILE A 90 -17.30 9.57 4.30
N TYR A 91 -18.62 9.33 4.19
CA TYR A 91 -19.17 8.00 4.29
C TYR A 91 -19.89 7.62 3.01
N ILE A 92 -19.51 6.49 2.41
CA ILE A 92 -20.14 5.94 1.22
C ILE A 92 -20.93 4.67 1.58
N PRO A 93 -22.10 4.40 0.95
CA PRO A 93 -22.83 3.17 1.15
C PRO A 93 -21.97 1.94 0.82
N LYS A 94 -22.02 0.91 1.68
CA LYS A 94 -21.44 -0.40 1.36
C LYS A 94 -22.48 -1.20 0.58
N ALA A 95 -22.12 -1.68 -0.62
CA ALA A 95 -23.01 -2.51 -1.44
C ALA A 95 -23.52 -3.72 -0.64
N GLY A 96 -24.85 -3.98 -0.72
CA GLY A 96 -25.48 -5.10 -0.01
C GLY A 96 -25.61 -4.95 1.51
N SER A 97 -25.37 -3.75 2.08
CA SER A 97 -25.45 -3.51 3.52
C SER A 97 -25.98 -2.12 3.84
N GLN A 98 -26.67 -1.97 4.97
CA GLN A 98 -27.04 -0.64 5.52
C GLN A 98 -25.84 0.11 6.14
N ARG A 99 -24.70 -0.55 6.30
CA ARG A 99 -23.49 0.06 6.85
C ARG A 99 -22.84 0.98 5.82
N LYS A 100 -22.23 2.05 6.32
CA LYS A 100 -21.43 2.98 5.49
C LYS A 100 -19.95 2.65 5.65
N ARG A 101 -19.19 2.78 4.55
CA ARG A 101 -17.73 2.68 4.56
C ARG A 101 -17.14 4.07 4.72
N PRO A 102 -16.30 4.32 5.73
CA PRO A 102 -15.57 5.57 5.85
C PRO A 102 -14.53 5.68 4.74
N LEU A 103 -14.43 6.87 4.12
CA LEU A 103 -13.44 7.17 3.10
C LEU A 103 -12.76 8.50 3.44
N GLY A 104 -11.43 8.53 3.43
CA GLY A 104 -10.65 9.76 3.62
C GLY A 104 -10.24 10.35 2.29
N ILE A 105 -10.52 11.62 2.05
CA ILE A 105 -10.14 12.34 0.84
C ILE A 105 -8.97 13.26 1.17
N PRO A 106 -7.75 12.99 0.67
CA PRO A 106 -6.61 13.88 0.83
C PRO A 106 -6.78 15.15 -0.02
N THR A 107 -6.07 16.23 0.33
CA THR A 107 -5.93 17.41 -0.52
C THR A 107 -5.25 17.04 -1.85
N LEU A 108 -5.30 17.94 -2.83
CA LEU A 108 -4.68 17.68 -4.12
C LEU A 108 -3.16 17.52 -4.00
N GLU A 109 -2.50 18.39 -3.25
CA GLU A 109 -1.06 18.29 -3.03
C GLU A 109 -0.68 16.98 -2.32
N ASP A 110 -1.47 16.57 -1.32
CA ASP A 110 -1.26 15.31 -0.63
C ASP A 110 -1.41 14.10 -1.58
N LYS A 111 -2.38 14.15 -2.49
CA LYS A 111 -2.51 13.11 -3.54
C LYS A 111 -1.29 13.05 -4.44
N LEU A 112 -0.73 14.21 -4.85
CA LEU A 112 0.47 14.28 -5.69
C LEU A 112 1.69 13.71 -4.97
N VAL A 113 1.92 14.12 -3.73
CA VAL A 113 3.07 13.65 -2.95
C VAL A 113 2.95 12.16 -2.64
N GLN A 114 1.76 11.69 -2.29
CA GLN A 114 1.51 10.25 -2.09
C GLN A 114 1.72 9.46 -3.39
N ALA A 115 1.25 9.96 -4.53
CA ALA A 115 1.46 9.31 -5.83
C ALA A 115 2.95 9.21 -6.21
N GLY A 116 3.72 10.27 -5.97
CA GLY A 116 5.18 10.25 -6.14
C GLY A 116 5.86 9.21 -5.24
N LEU A 117 5.47 9.14 -3.95
CA LEU A 117 5.95 8.11 -3.04
C LEU A 117 5.58 6.71 -3.51
N VAL A 118 4.35 6.50 -3.96
CA VAL A 118 3.90 5.20 -4.49
C VAL A 118 4.78 4.76 -5.65
N ARG A 119 5.09 5.61 -6.61
CA ARG A 119 5.96 5.26 -7.75
C ARG A 119 7.36 4.83 -7.31
N ILE A 120 7.95 5.55 -6.34
CA ILE A 120 9.28 5.23 -5.80
C ILE A 120 9.25 3.89 -5.05
N LEU A 121 8.29 3.70 -4.16
CA LEU A 121 8.18 2.49 -3.34
C LEU A 121 7.79 1.26 -4.17
N GLN A 122 6.90 1.40 -5.16
CA GLN A 122 6.54 0.31 -6.08
C GLN A 122 7.75 -0.22 -6.85
N ALA A 123 8.67 0.64 -7.28
CA ALA A 123 9.90 0.19 -7.97
C ALA A 123 10.69 -0.82 -7.12
N ILE A 124 10.56 -0.76 -5.79
CA ILE A 124 11.25 -1.65 -4.85
C ILE A 124 10.34 -2.84 -4.48
N TYR A 125 9.15 -2.58 -3.93
CA TYR A 125 8.31 -3.62 -3.33
C TYR A 125 7.63 -4.55 -4.32
N GLU A 126 7.40 -4.13 -5.58
CA GLU A 126 6.93 -5.04 -6.62
C GLU A 126 7.95 -6.16 -6.94
N GLN A 127 9.21 -5.95 -6.59
CA GLN A 127 10.24 -6.98 -6.70
C GLN A 127 10.22 -7.96 -5.52
N ASP A 128 9.60 -7.60 -4.41
CA ASP A 128 9.56 -8.39 -3.19
C ASP A 128 8.24 -9.18 -3.02
N PHE A 129 7.12 -8.59 -3.46
CA PHE A 129 5.81 -9.21 -3.32
C PHE A 129 5.71 -10.57 -4.03
N LEU A 130 5.11 -11.53 -3.35
CA LEU A 130 4.87 -12.87 -3.91
C LEU A 130 3.87 -12.83 -5.07
N ASP A 131 3.96 -13.82 -5.95
CA ASP A 131 3.10 -13.89 -7.14
C ASP A 131 1.62 -14.11 -6.82
N ASP A 132 1.32 -14.75 -5.70
CA ASP A 132 -0.03 -15.03 -5.24
C ASP A 132 -0.71 -13.85 -4.50
N SER A 133 -0.06 -12.68 -4.47
CA SER A 133 -0.64 -11.41 -4.01
C SER A 133 -1.08 -10.55 -5.21
N TYR A 134 -2.38 -10.24 -5.32
CA TYR A 134 -2.97 -9.60 -6.51
C TYR A 134 -3.51 -8.20 -6.28
N GLY A 135 -4.15 -7.93 -5.15
CA GLY A 135 -4.87 -6.68 -4.91
C GLY A 135 -3.95 -5.44 -4.90
N PHE A 136 -4.41 -4.35 -5.50
CA PHE A 136 -3.73 -3.05 -5.55
C PHE A 136 -2.34 -3.04 -6.20
N ARG A 137 -2.01 -4.04 -6.98
CA ARG A 137 -0.73 -4.16 -7.68
C ARG A 137 -0.87 -3.82 -9.17
N PRO A 138 0.16 -3.20 -9.80
CA PRO A 138 0.16 -2.95 -11.23
C PRO A 138 0.00 -4.25 -12.03
N LEU A 139 -0.76 -4.20 -13.12
CA LEU A 139 -0.96 -5.31 -14.06
C LEU A 139 -1.55 -6.58 -13.43
N ARG A 140 -2.15 -6.48 -12.23
CA ARG A 140 -2.85 -7.57 -11.56
C ARG A 140 -4.30 -7.19 -11.27
N SER A 141 -5.21 -8.12 -11.44
CA SER A 141 -6.65 -7.90 -11.27
C SER A 141 -7.29 -8.96 -10.36
N CYS A 142 -8.52 -8.72 -9.95
CA CYS A 142 -9.33 -9.71 -9.24
C CYS A 142 -9.55 -10.96 -10.11
N HIS A 143 -9.71 -10.80 -11.43
CA HIS A 143 -9.86 -11.93 -12.35
C HIS A 143 -8.61 -12.81 -12.40
N ASP A 144 -7.42 -12.24 -12.25
CA ASP A 144 -6.17 -13.03 -12.21
C ASP A 144 -6.10 -13.85 -10.92
N ALA A 145 -6.52 -13.28 -9.78
CA ALA A 145 -6.63 -14.01 -8.51
C ALA A 145 -7.64 -15.17 -8.61
N LEU A 146 -8.82 -14.91 -9.19
CA LEU A 146 -9.84 -15.94 -9.40
C LEU A 146 -9.37 -17.04 -10.37
N ARG A 147 -8.67 -16.67 -11.43
CA ARG A 147 -8.08 -17.64 -12.35
C ARG A 147 -7.04 -18.52 -11.65
N ALA A 148 -6.15 -17.92 -10.86
CA ALA A 148 -5.16 -18.66 -10.08
C ALA A 148 -5.82 -19.65 -9.09
N LEU A 149 -6.93 -19.22 -8.45
CA LEU A 149 -7.71 -20.09 -7.57
C LEU A 149 -8.35 -21.24 -8.35
N SER A 150 -9.02 -20.98 -9.48
CA SER A 150 -9.65 -21.99 -10.33
C SER A 150 -8.62 -23.04 -10.80
N GLU A 151 -7.52 -22.57 -11.38
CA GLU A 151 -6.42 -23.42 -11.83
C GLU A 151 -5.83 -24.28 -10.69
N THR A 152 -5.76 -23.73 -9.48
CA THR A 152 -5.26 -24.46 -8.31
C THR A 152 -6.21 -25.58 -7.93
N VAL A 153 -7.51 -25.30 -7.86
CA VAL A 153 -8.53 -26.29 -7.47
C VAL A 153 -8.70 -27.37 -8.54
N GLU A 154 -8.58 -27.01 -9.82
CA GLU A 154 -8.72 -27.96 -10.94
C GLU A 154 -7.52 -28.88 -11.11
N ASN A 155 -6.30 -28.37 -10.88
CA ASN A 155 -5.07 -29.08 -11.23
C ASN A 155 -4.29 -29.65 -10.04
N GLN A 156 -4.65 -29.28 -8.81
CA GLN A 156 -3.97 -29.75 -7.59
C GLN A 156 -4.95 -30.57 -6.72
N PRO A 157 -4.45 -31.48 -5.90
CA PRO A 157 -5.28 -32.31 -5.02
C PRO A 157 -5.83 -31.53 -3.83
N ILE A 158 -6.64 -30.51 -4.11
CA ILE A 158 -7.22 -29.65 -3.07
C ILE A 158 -8.52 -30.24 -2.56
N HIS A 159 -8.62 -30.39 -1.23
CA HIS A 159 -9.82 -30.87 -0.55
C HIS A 159 -10.36 -29.89 0.47
N TYR A 160 -9.55 -28.93 0.94
CA TYR A 160 -9.92 -27.98 1.99
C TYR A 160 -9.55 -26.57 1.61
N LEU A 161 -10.50 -25.65 1.84
CA LEU A 161 -10.31 -24.21 1.64
C LEU A 161 -10.49 -23.50 2.98
N VAL A 162 -9.57 -22.59 3.29
CA VAL A 162 -9.71 -21.66 4.40
C VAL A 162 -9.85 -20.27 3.80
N GLU A 163 -11.08 -19.75 3.81
CA GLU A 163 -11.39 -18.38 3.43
C GLU A 163 -11.39 -17.51 4.67
N ALA A 164 -10.80 -16.32 4.59
CA ALA A 164 -10.85 -15.36 5.67
C ALA A 164 -10.70 -13.93 5.15
N ASP A 165 -11.34 -13.02 5.85
CA ASP A 165 -11.25 -11.56 5.74
C ASP A 165 -10.67 -10.98 7.04
N ILE A 166 -9.96 -9.86 6.95
CA ILE A 166 -9.38 -9.18 8.10
C ILE A 166 -10.29 -8.03 8.52
N LYS A 167 -10.84 -8.14 9.73
CA LYS A 167 -11.79 -7.17 10.29
C LYS A 167 -11.18 -5.76 10.38
N GLY A 168 -11.76 -4.83 9.62
CA GLY A 168 -11.36 -3.42 9.69
C GLY A 168 -9.87 -3.19 9.43
N PHE A 169 -9.28 -3.93 8.50
CA PHE A 169 -7.85 -3.99 8.26
C PHE A 169 -7.18 -2.60 8.24
N PHE A 170 -7.67 -1.67 7.39
CA PHE A 170 -7.06 -0.36 7.24
C PHE A 170 -7.06 0.48 8.52
N ASP A 171 -8.04 0.30 9.41
CA ASP A 171 -8.16 1.02 10.66
C ASP A 171 -7.28 0.42 11.78
N ASN A 172 -6.90 -0.86 11.63
CA ASN A 172 -6.17 -1.62 12.67
C ASN A 172 -4.68 -1.81 12.40
N VAL A 173 -4.16 -1.37 11.24
CA VAL A 173 -2.72 -1.45 10.92
C VAL A 173 -1.90 -0.76 12.00
N ASN A 174 -0.96 -1.49 12.61
CA ASN A 174 -0.03 -0.93 13.58
C ASN A 174 1.04 -0.09 12.87
N GLN A 175 0.96 1.24 13.01
CA GLN A 175 1.87 2.17 12.34
C GLN A 175 3.35 1.95 12.69
N LYS A 176 3.65 1.56 13.93
CA LYS A 176 5.03 1.29 14.36
C LYS A 176 5.60 0.05 13.64
N GLN A 177 4.84 -1.04 13.60
CA GLN A 177 5.23 -2.25 12.89
C GLN A 177 5.32 -2.02 11.38
N LEU A 178 4.37 -1.27 10.79
CA LEU A 178 4.43 -0.87 9.39
C LEU A 178 5.73 -0.11 9.08
N MET A 179 6.11 0.86 9.89
CA MET A 179 7.37 1.59 9.72
C MET A 179 8.60 0.70 9.86
N GLN A 180 8.56 -0.32 10.73
CA GLN A 180 9.62 -1.33 10.82
C GLN A 180 9.71 -2.15 9.52
N PHE A 181 8.58 -2.62 9.00
CA PHE A 181 8.55 -3.36 7.71
C PHE A 181 9.10 -2.52 6.56
N ILE A 182 8.67 -1.25 6.46
CA ILE A 182 9.20 -0.35 5.44
C ILE A 182 10.73 -0.17 5.59
N SER A 183 11.24 -0.12 6.82
CA SER A 183 12.66 0.06 7.09
C SER A 183 13.53 -1.13 6.71
N HIS A 184 12.96 -2.32 6.41
CA HIS A 184 13.74 -3.43 5.86
C HIS A 184 14.35 -3.10 4.49
N ARG A 185 13.66 -2.29 3.67
CA ARG A 185 14.12 -1.92 2.33
C ARG A 185 14.48 -0.44 2.21
N ILE A 186 13.92 0.43 3.05
CA ILE A 186 14.08 1.89 2.97
C ILE A 186 14.88 2.39 4.17
N ALA A 187 16.09 2.88 3.92
CA ALA A 187 16.93 3.55 4.93
C ALA A 187 16.99 5.07 4.73
N ASP A 188 16.37 5.63 3.68
CA ASP A 188 16.25 7.09 3.49
C ASP A 188 15.34 7.68 4.56
N LYS A 189 15.95 8.34 5.56
CA LYS A 189 15.24 8.94 6.70
C LYS A 189 14.21 10.00 6.29
N ARG A 190 14.40 10.66 5.14
CA ARG A 190 13.48 11.67 4.63
C ARG A 190 12.21 11.03 4.06
N ILE A 191 12.34 9.94 3.33
CA ILE A 191 11.22 9.12 2.87
C ILE A 191 10.44 8.56 4.07
N LEU A 192 11.13 7.91 5.00
CA LEU A 192 10.49 7.36 6.21
C LEU A 192 9.73 8.43 7.01
N ARG A 193 10.34 9.61 7.19
CA ARG A 193 9.69 10.73 7.87
C ARG A 193 8.46 11.23 7.12
N LEU A 194 8.50 11.27 5.79
CA LEU A 194 7.36 11.71 4.98
C LEU A 194 6.19 10.72 5.08
N ILE A 195 6.46 9.41 5.00
CA ILE A 195 5.45 8.37 5.23
C ILE A 195 4.85 8.50 6.62
N GLN A 196 5.68 8.65 7.65
CA GLN A 196 5.22 8.81 9.03
C GLN A 196 4.32 10.05 9.21
N ARG A 197 4.62 11.16 8.51
CA ARG A 197 3.76 12.35 8.52
C ARG A 197 2.39 12.07 7.92
N PHE A 198 2.29 11.30 6.82
CA PHE A 198 1.01 10.90 6.25
C PHE A 198 0.21 10.00 7.19
N LEU A 199 0.86 9.04 7.85
CA LEU A 199 0.19 8.18 8.82
C LEU A 199 -0.37 8.96 10.03
N LYS A 200 0.29 10.07 10.41
CA LYS A 200 -0.10 10.91 11.55
C LYS A 200 -0.90 12.16 11.18
N ALA A 201 -1.22 12.36 9.91
CA ALA A 201 -1.91 13.57 9.47
C ALA A 201 -3.32 13.73 10.08
N GLY A 202 -3.93 12.61 10.49
CA GLY A 202 -5.24 12.61 11.11
C GLY A 202 -6.38 12.73 10.11
N ILE A 203 -7.57 12.93 10.66
CA ILE A 203 -8.85 12.94 9.94
C ILE A 203 -9.61 14.20 10.34
N GLN A 204 -10.21 14.87 9.35
CA GLN A 204 -11.18 15.94 9.55
C GLN A 204 -12.57 15.37 9.36
N GLU A 205 -13.39 15.35 10.42
CA GLU A 205 -14.75 14.83 10.41
C GLU A 205 -15.67 15.81 11.14
N ASP A 206 -16.77 16.22 10.51
CA ASP A 206 -17.75 17.17 11.08
C ASP A 206 -17.12 18.44 11.68
N GLY A 207 -16.10 18.98 10.99
CA GLY A 207 -15.38 20.17 11.45
C GLY A 207 -14.35 19.93 12.56
N GLN A 208 -14.22 18.69 13.06
CA GLN A 208 -13.29 18.34 14.13
C GLN A 208 -12.09 17.56 13.61
N HIS A 209 -10.90 17.91 14.10
CA HIS A 209 -9.69 17.14 13.83
C HIS A 209 -9.56 15.97 14.82
N LYS A 210 -9.38 14.76 14.28
CA LYS A 210 -9.10 13.54 15.04
C LYS A 210 -7.71 13.03 14.68
N ALA A 211 -6.84 12.88 15.68
CA ALA A 211 -5.52 12.29 15.49
C ALA A 211 -5.65 10.81 15.05
N SER A 212 -4.71 10.34 14.24
CA SER A 212 -4.61 8.94 13.82
C SER A 212 -3.40 8.29 14.50
N GLU A 213 -3.64 7.45 15.49
CA GLU A 213 -2.58 6.70 16.19
C GLU A 213 -2.39 5.29 15.60
N THR A 214 -3.43 4.75 15.00
CA THR A 214 -3.46 3.45 14.34
C THR A 214 -4.01 3.58 12.92
N GLY A 215 -3.84 2.56 12.14
CA GLY A 215 -4.39 2.47 10.79
C GLY A 215 -3.63 3.27 9.74
N THR A 216 -4.09 3.10 8.52
CA THR A 216 -3.73 3.93 7.35
C THR A 216 -5.00 4.61 6.85
N PRO A 217 -4.97 5.90 6.45
CA PRO A 217 -6.16 6.59 6.01
C PRO A 217 -6.83 5.86 4.83
N GLN A 218 -8.01 5.27 5.06
CA GLN A 218 -8.75 4.59 3.99
C GLN A 218 -9.14 5.63 2.93
N GLY A 219 -8.61 5.47 1.70
CA GLY A 219 -8.79 6.41 0.58
C GLY A 219 -7.55 7.27 0.27
N GLY A 220 -6.49 7.21 1.08
CA GLY A 220 -5.18 7.76 0.71
C GLY A 220 -4.58 7.00 -0.47
N VAL A 221 -3.90 7.71 -1.38
CA VAL A 221 -3.28 7.12 -2.59
C VAL A 221 -2.19 6.10 -2.23
N ILE A 222 -1.47 6.32 -1.14
CA ILE A 222 -0.38 5.43 -0.68
C ILE A 222 -0.89 4.23 0.14
N SER A 223 -2.11 4.32 0.73
CA SER A 223 -2.62 3.32 1.68
C SER A 223 -2.70 1.90 1.11
N PRO A 224 -3.10 1.68 -0.15
CA PRO A 224 -3.11 0.33 -0.74
C PRO A 224 -1.72 -0.33 -0.81
N LEU A 225 -0.68 0.45 -1.13
CA LEU A 225 0.69 -0.06 -1.16
C LEU A 225 1.20 -0.38 0.25
N LEU A 226 0.93 0.51 1.21
CA LEU A 226 1.29 0.27 2.62
C LEU A 226 0.58 -0.95 3.20
N ALA A 227 -0.67 -1.17 2.81
CA ALA A 227 -1.45 -2.36 3.12
C ALA A 227 -0.76 -3.64 2.60
N ASN A 228 -0.37 -3.64 1.33
CA ASN A 228 0.36 -4.76 0.74
C ASN A 228 1.71 -5.01 1.41
N ILE A 229 2.47 -3.96 1.75
CA ILE A 229 3.72 -4.11 2.51
C ILE A 229 3.45 -4.76 3.87
N TYR A 230 2.41 -4.32 4.58
CA TYR A 230 2.06 -4.89 5.88
C TYR A 230 1.70 -6.36 5.79
N LEU A 231 0.81 -6.73 4.87
CA LEU A 231 0.36 -8.11 4.68
C LEU A 231 1.45 -9.02 4.12
N HIS A 232 2.35 -8.50 3.30
CA HIS A 232 3.51 -9.25 2.83
C HIS A 232 4.35 -9.81 3.98
N TYR A 233 4.65 -9.00 5.00
CA TYR A 233 5.45 -9.43 6.16
C TYR A 233 4.62 -10.18 7.21
N THR A 234 3.35 -9.84 7.38
CA THR A 234 2.52 -10.47 8.41
C THR A 234 1.93 -11.80 7.98
N LEU A 235 1.51 -11.91 6.72
CA LEU A 235 0.78 -13.06 6.20
C LEU A 235 1.55 -13.81 5.11
N ASP A 236 1.92 -13.13 3.99
CA ASP A 236 2.43 -13.81 2.80
C ASP A 236 3.73 -14.57 3.07
N LEU A 237 4.76 -13.87 3.60
CA LEU A 237 6.05 -14.48 3.93
C LEU A 237 5.95 -15.49 5.07
N TRP A 238 5.08 -15.23 6.05
CA TRP A 238 4.87 -16.18 7.14
C TRP A 238 4.23 -17.47 6.62
N PHE A 239 3.22 -17.37 5.75
CA PHE A 239 2.64 -18.55 5.13
C PHE A 239 3.70 -19.33 4.35
N GLU A 240 4.41 -18.69 3.44
CA GLU A 240 5.37 -19.33 2.55
C GLU A 240 6.51 -20.01 3.33
N LYS A 241 7.10 -19.33 4.34
CA LYS A 241 8.29 -19.80 5.06
C LYS A 241 8.01 -20.60 6.33
N CYS A 242 6.84 -20.45 6.93
CA CYS A 242 6.58 -21.07 8.24
C CYS A 242 5.45 -22.10 8.22
N ILE A 243 4.49 -21.95 7.32
CA ILE A 243 3.35 -22.86 7.21
C ILE A 243 3.59 -23.87 6.08
N LYS A 244 3.76 -23.39 4.86
CA LYS A 244 3.86 -24.19 3.66
C LYS A 244 5.05 -25.17 3.70
N GLU A 245 6.21 -24.74 4.23
CA GLU A 245 7.37 -25.62 4.40
C GLU A 245 7.14 -26.81 5.34
N LYS A 246 6.13 -26.72 6.21
CA LYS A 246 5.79 -27.79 7.17
C LYS A 246 4.65 -28.69 6.66
N CYS A 247 3.93 -28.28 5.61
CA CYS A 247 2.89 -29.05 5.01
C CYS A 247 3.47 -30.27 4.31
N GLN A 248 2.83 -31.42 4.50
CA GLN A 248 3.12 -32.67 3.79
C GLN A 248 2.33 -32.74 2.48
N GLY A 249 1.14 -32.13 2.48
CA GLY A 249 0.28 -31.97 1.31
C GLY A 249 0.52 -30.66 0.56
N TYR A 250 -0.18 -30.53 -0.57
CA TYR A 250 -0.17 -29.25 -1.30
C TYR A 250 -0.83 -28.14 -0.47
N ALA A 251 -0.19 -26.97 -0.43
CA ALA A 251 -0.73 -25.77 0.20
C ALA A 251 -0.39 -24.51 -0.62
N ARG A 252 -1.40 -23.63 -0.83
CA ARG A 252 -1.23 -22.36 -1.56
C ARG A 252 -2.14 -21.28 -0.98
N LEU A 253 -1.57 -20.10 -0.72
CA LEU A 253 -2.30 -18.90 -0.30
C LEU A 253 -2.47 -17.99 -1.51
N ILE A 254 -3.70 -17.54 -1.79
CA ILE A 254 -4.04 -16.58 -2.84
C ILE A 254 -4.72 -15.40 -2.18
N ARG A 255 -4.14 -14.19 -2.33
CA ARG A 255 -4.60 -12.98 -1.66
C ARG A 255 -4.98 -11.87 -2.64
N TYR A 256 -6.12 -11.25 -2.39
CA TYR A 256 -6.56 -10.02 -3.05
C TYR A 256 -6.81 -8.93 -2.01
N ALA A 257 -5.86 -8.02 -1.81
CA ALA A 257 -5.86 -7.02 -0.72
C ALA A 257 -5.91 -7.69 0.66
N ASP A 258 -6.94 -7.44 1.47
CA ASP A 258 -7.22 -8.04 2.77
C ASP A 258 -8.04 -9.35 2.69
N ASP A 259 -8.66 -9.65 1.54
CA ASP A 259 -9.33 -10.92 1.29
C ASP A 259 -8.31 -11.99 0.87
N TYR A 260 -8.39 -13.19 1.41
CA TYR A 260 -7.53 -14.30 1.00
C TYR A 260 -8.19 -15.66 1.16
N VAL A 261 -7.73 -16.59 0.31
CA VAL A 261 -8.10 -18.00 0.34
C VAL A 261 -6.85 -18.83 0.42
N VAL A 262 -6.85 -19.84 1.30
CA VAL A 262 -5.76 -20.81 1.40
C VAL A 262 -6.28 -22.18 1.08
N CYS A 263 -5.67 -22.80 0.06
CA CYS A 263 -5.97 -24.12 -0.44
C CYS A 263 -5.09 -25.16 0.27
N PHE A 264 -5.66 -26.28 0.73
CA PHE A 264 -4.94 -27.39 1.35
C PHE A 264 -5.38 -28.73 0.81
N GLN A 265 -4.44 -29.64 0.74
CA GLN A 265 -4.72 -31.05 0.46
C GLN A 265 -5.18 -31.81 1.71
N ILE A 266 -4.61 -31.51 2.88
CA ILE A 266 -4.79 -32.26 4.13
C ILE A 266 -5.60 -31.47 5.14
N GLU A 267 -6.65 -32.07 5.70
CA GLU A 267 -7.56 -31.44 6.67
C GLU A 267 -6.86 -30.91 7.93
N ALA A 268 -5.96 -31.73 8.49
CA ALA A 268 -5.25 -31.37 9.69
C ALA A 268 -4.40 -30.11 9.50
N GLU A 269 -3.82 -29.93 8.31
CA GLU A 269 -3.01 -28.75 7.96
C GLU A 269 -3.89 -27.49 7.81
N ALA A 270 -5.07 -27.63 7.21
CA ALA A 270 -6.04 -26.53 7.12
C ALA A 270 -6.51 -26.06 8.52
N LYS A 271 -6.83 -27.01 9.41
CA LYS A 271 -7.21 -26.70 10.82
C LYS A 271 -6.06 -26.03 11.58
N HIS A 272 -4.86 -26.60 11.49
CA HIS A 272 -3.68 -26.02 12.13
C HIS A 272 -3.38 -24.60 11.62
N PHE A 273 -3.48 -24.40 10.30
CA PHE A 273 -3.30 -23.06 9.70
C PHE A 273 -4.29 -22.08 10.29
N LYS A 274 -5.58 -22.40 10.39
CA LYS A 274 -6.61 -21.51 10.92
C LYS A 274 -6.26 -21.02 12.35
N GLU A 275 -5.89 -21.93 13.25
CA GLU A 275 -5.52 -21.61 14.62
C GLU A 275 -4.23 -20.77 14.69
N ALA A 276 -3.22 -21.17 13.90
CA ALA A 276 -1.95 -20.46 13.83
C ALA A 276 -2.10 -19.05 13.25
N MET A 277 -2.96 -18.89 12.23
CA MET A 277 -3.26 -17.61 11.60
C MET A 277 -3.94 -16.63 12.55
N GLU A 278 -4.95 -17.06 13.33
CA GLU A 278 -5.59 -16.22 14.33
C GLU A 278 -4.57 -15.71 15.38
N THR A 279 -3.68 -16.59 15.82
CA THR A 279 -2.60 -16.25 16.74
C THR A 279 -1.61 -15.28 16.10
N ARG A 280 -1.26 -15.53 14.84
CA ARG A 280 -0.35 -14.67 14.05
C ARG A 280 -0.91 -13.27 13.89
N LEU A 281 -2.15 -13.12 13.44
CA LEU A 281 -2.78 -11.83 13.18
C LEU A 281 -2.89 -11.00 14.46
N LYS A 282 -3.21 -11.61 15.61
CA LYS A 282 -3.25 -10.91 16.91
C LYS A 282 -1.92 -10.26 17.30
N GLN A 283 -0.77 -10.87 16.93
CA GLN A 283 0.56 -10.26 17.15
C GLN A 283 0.75 -8.94 16.40
N PHE A 284 -0.05 -8.71 15.36
CA PHE A 284 -0.01 -7.53 14.50
C PHE A 284 -1.25 -6.64 14.65
N ASN A 285 -1.99 -6.75 15.76
CA ASN A 285 -3.23 -6.02 16.03
C ASN A 285 -4.31 -6.23 14.97
N LEU A 286 -4.34 -7.40 14.34
CA LEU A 286 -5.33 -7.79 13.35
C LEU A 286 -6.21 -8.92 13.89
N GLU A 287 -7.46 -8.94 13.44
CA GLU A 287 -8.44 -9.98 13.79
C GLU A 287 -9.09 -10.52 12.51
N VAL A 288 -9.41 -11.80 12.52
CA VAL A 288 -10.25 -12.42 11.47
C VAL A 288 -11.68 -11.92 11.63
N ALA A 289 -12.37 -11.65 10.50
CA ALA A 289 -13.74 -11.15 10.48
C ALA A 289 -14.79 -12.25 10.80
#